data_e1dd5f1391a1be7997a0730efff576a1
#
_entry.id   e1dd5f1391a1be7997a0730efff576a1
#
_cell.length_a   1.000
_cell.length_b   1.000
_cell.length_c   1.000
_cell.angle_alpha   90.00
_cell.angle_beta   90.00
_cell.angle_gamma   90.00
#
_symmetry.space_group_name_H-M   'P 1'
#
loop_
_entity.id
_entity.type
_entity.pdbx_description
1 polymer ?
#
loop_
_entity_poly.entity_id
_entity_poly.type
_entity_poly.pdbx_seq_one_letter_code
_entity_poly.pdbx_strand_id
1 'polypeptide(L)'
;IFFDDDRQWYELTIGFTGIFLSHLLSGAMWSSVMVVICIVFIPKMIKEPRRLWNLIKATGMTILLVSFFLFPMFEQLMDQKLKMSEDIAYYLGDSVLPLKAIFLDSKIEGHPNEWFPGGIGFSVMGIIAIGLAAQIQEIPKKLSVVAWGSVIISLVVLVMMSDIFPWYEVLKYAKVFESLQFVWRLLMIATSLLVLAFAIFYSYSKSYAKVLGILTVILSVIVGVEAQIETLRYMTKVDSSLLVREEISEYAVNDRDYPVGNSEYVPLKTNIINMYGLENRYRVNQEIEYKTKQEGTTITIEFEGQTQPDLQVEVPLLYYKGYGAKLEGRSLEVISGSNGAVSFVIPEVVENGIVVVSYEGTTLQHITLGISIISFIAFIVIVGRSKLKKI
;
A
#
# COMPACT_ATOMS: atom_id res chain seq x y z
N ILE A 1 24.11 7.72 6.12
CA ILE A 1 24.06 7.51 7.58
C ILE A 1 24.97 6.36 8.02
N PHE A 2 24.92 5.20 7.37
CA PHE A 2 25.67 4.00 7.81
C PHE A 2 27.15 3.99 7.35
N PHE A 3 27.46 4.56 6.20
CA PHE A 3 28.78 4.47 5.57
C PHE A 3 29.55 5.80 5.55
N ASP A 4 28.86 6.89 5.24
CA ASP A 4 29.49 8.21 5.01
C ASP A 4 29.04 9.27 6.01
N ASP A 5 29.21 10.56 5.65
CA ASP A 5 28.85 11.68 6.49
C ASP A 5 27.37 11.62 6.88
N ASP A 6 27.14 11.69 8.16
CA ASP A 6 25.85 11.55 8.81
C ASP A 6 24.93 12.78 8.67
N ARG A 7 25.37 13.83 7.96
CA ARG A 7 24.65 15.11 7.89
C ARG A 7 23.44 15.10 6.96
N GLN A 8 23.25 14.05 6.17
CA GLN A 8 22.20 13.96 5.14
C GLN A 8 21.01 13.10 5.56
N TRP A 9 20.63 13.14 6.84
CA TRP A 9 19.46 12.43 7.36
C TRP A 9 18.16 12.79 6.62
N TYR A 10 18.07 14.00 6.06
CA TYR A 10 16.93 14.47 5.28
C TYR A 10 16.72 13.70 3.97
N GLU A 11 17.75 13.14 3.37
CA GLU A 11 17.63 12.31 2.16
C GLU A 11 16.85 11.02 2.47
N LEU A 12 17.17 10.41 3.62
CA LEU A 12 16.42 9.25 4.11
C LEU A 12 14.96 9.63 4.41
N THR A 13 14.72 10.80 5.01
CA THR A 13 13.39 11.33 5.25
C THR A 13 12.60 11.47 3.93
N ILE A 14 13.18 12.09 2.91
CA ILE A 14 12.54 12.27 1.60
C ILE A 14 12.17 10.91 0.99
N GLY A 15 13.13 9.98 0.98
CA GLY A 15 12.93 8.64 0.41
C GLY A 15 11.79 7.89 1.10
N PHE A 16 11.81 7.80 2.43
CA PHE A 16 10.75 7.09 3.17
C PHE A 16 9.41 7.80 3.10
N THR A 17 9.37 9.14 3.18
CA THR A 17 8.12 9.90 2.99
C THR A 17 7.51 9.59 1.61
N GLY A 18 8.32 9.62 0.55
CA GLY A 18 7.85 9.28 -0.79
C GLY A 18 7.31 7.85 -0.90
N ILE A 19 8.00 6.88 -0.31
CA ILE A 19 7.56 5.47 -0.32
C ILE A 19 6.24 5.31 0.46
N PHE A 20 6.11 5.88 1.65
CA PHE A 20 4.88 5.79 2.45
C PHE A 20 3.69 6.45 1.77
N LEU A 21 3.89 7.61 1.13
CA LEU A 21 2.82 8.31 0.41
C LEU A 21 2.45 7.62 -0.91
N SER A 22 3.37 6.85 -1.52
CA SER A 22 3.05 6.08 -2.72
C SER A 22 2.30 4.78 -2.39
N HIS A 23 2.73 4.05 -1.37
CA HIS A 23 2.12 2.78 -0.97
C HIS A 23 2.54 2.39 0.46
N LEU A 24 1.57 2.35 1.36
CA LEU A 24 1.82 2.10 2.79
C LEU A 24 2.58 0.80 3.06
N LEU A 25 2.14 -0.30 2.44
CA LEU A 25 2.78 -1.61 2.63
C LEU A 25 4.23 -1.60 2.12
N SER A 26 4.51 -0.90 1.02
CA SER A 26 5.89 -0.70 0.55
C SER A 26 6.73 0.04 1.59
N GLY A 27 6.17 1.07 2.23
CA GLY A 27 6.81 1.76 3.34
C GLY A 27 7.12 0.83 4.53
N ALA A 28 6.18 -0.02 4.91
CA ALA A 28 6.37 -1.02 5.97
C ALA A 28 7.46 -2.04 5.61
N MET A 29 7.45 -2.56 4.37
CA MET A 29 8.44 -3.52 3.88
C MET A 29 9.86 -2.92 3.88
N TRP A 30 10.03 -1.71 3.34
CA TRP A 30 11.32 -1.02 3.36
C TRP A 30 11.76 -0.65 4.78
N SER A 31 10.82 -0.35 5.69
CA SER A 31 11.12 -0.15 7.10
C SER A 31 11.67 -1.42 7.74
N SER A 32 11.13 -2.60 7.40
CA SER A 32 11.63 -3.89 7.86
C SER A 32 13.05 -4.15 7.37
N VAL A 33 13.36 -3.87 6.11
CA VAL A 33 14.74 -3.93 5.57
C VAL A 33 15.65 -2.97 6.33
N MET A 34 15.18 -1.73 6.63
CA MET A 34 15.95 -0.76 7.40
C MET A 34 16.24 -1.26 8.82
N VAL A 35 15.28 -1.92 9.48
CA VAL A 35 15.49 -2.53 10.80
C VAL A 35 16.61 -3.59 10.73
N VAL A 36 16.61 -4.47 9.74
CA VAL A 36 17.68 -5.46 9.54
C VAL A 36 19.04 -4.77 9.35
N ILE A 37 19.10 -3.73 8.52
CA ILE A 37 20.33 -2.94 8.33
C ILE A 37 20.77 -2.30 9.67
N CYS A 38 19.84 -1.73 10.44
CA CYS A 38 20.15 -1.16 11.75
C CYS A 38 20.75 -2.21 12.70
N ILE A 39 20.19 -3.42 12.74
CA ILE A 39 20.70 -4.52 13.57
C ILE A 39 22.16 -4.85 13.21
N VAL A 40 22.47 -4.98 11.92
CA VAL A 40 23.83 -5.25 11.44
C VAL A 40 24.81 -4.13 11.84
N PHE A 41 24.33 -2.89 11.84
CA PHE A 41 25.17 -1.70 12.16
C PHE A 41 25.09 -1.24 13.61
N ILE A 42 24.41 -1.96 14.54
CA ILE A 42 24.34 -1.64 15.97
C ILE A 42 25.73 -1.34 16.56
N PRO A 43 26.80 -2.15 16.36
CA PRO A 43 28.09 -1.88 16.96
C PRO A 43 28.68 -0.54 16.51
N LYS A 44 28.41 -0.13 15.27
CA LYS A 44 28.87 1.16 14.75
C LYS A 44 28.03 2.31 15.29
N MET A 45 26.72 2.13 15.43
CA MET A 45 25.84 3.16 16.01
C MET A 45 26.13 3.42 17.47
N ILE A 46 26.51 2.37 18.24
CA ILE A 46 26.94 2.53 19.64
C ILE A 46 28.24 3.34 19.72
N LYS A 47 29.20 3.08 18.83
CA LYS A 47 30.49 3.82 18.79
C LYS A 47 30.32 5.25 18.31
N GLU A 48 29.34 5.50 17.45
CA GLU A 48 29.07 6.81 16.84
C GLU A 48 27.58 7.20 17.08
N PRO A 49 27.18 7.62 18.31
CA PRO A 49 25.77 7.86 18.69
C PRO A 49 25.06 8.89 17.80
N ARG A 50 25.82 9.76 17.16
CA ARG A 50 25.30 10.75 16.19
C ARG A 50 24.57 10.09 15.03
N ARG A 51 24.99 8.90 14.60
CA ARG A 51 24.32 8.13 13.51
C ARG A 51 22.93 7.67 13.94
N LEU A 52 22.83 7.16 15.16
CA LEU A 52 21.54 6.80 15.76
C LEU A 52 20.63 8.02 15.86
N TRP A 53 21.18 9.17 16.30
CA TRP A 53 20.42 10.41 16.41
C TRP A 53 19.89 10.91 15.06
N ASN A 54 20.68 10.77 13.99
CA ASN A 54 20.24 11.14 12.64
C ASN A 54 19.19 10.16 12.09
N LEU A 55 19.25 8.88 12.43
CA LEU A 55 18.21 7.91 12.10
C LEU A 55 16.90 8.26 12.82
N ILE A 56 16.97 8.59 14.11
CA ILE A 56 15.81 9.04 14.90
C ILE A 56 15.18 10.29 14.28
N LYS A 57 16.00 11.27 13.90
CA LYS A 57 15.51 12.48 13.20
C LYS A 57 14.83 12.15 11.89
N ALA A 58 15.43 11.28 11.07
CA ALA A 58 14.87 10.88 9.79
C ALA A 58 13.52 10.18 9.98
N THR A 59 13.45 9.20 10.88
CA THR A 59 12.21 8.46 11.18
C THR A 59 11.14 9.38 11.76
N GLY A 60 11.49 10.20 12.76
CA GLY A 60 10.55 11.13 13.38
C GLY A 60 10.00 12.15 12.37
N MET A 61 10.85 12.73 11.54
CA MET A 61 10.40 13.67 10.51
C MET A 61 9.54 12.97 9.45
N THR A 62 9.88 11.74 9.04
CA THR A 62 9.03 10.96 8.13
C THR A 62 7.64 10.77 8.73
N ILE A 63 7.53 10.32 9.99
CA ILE A 63 6.25 10.12 10.68
C ILE A 63 5.45 11.43 10.72
N LEU A 64 6.09 12.55 11.04
CA LEU A 64 5.43 13.86 11.08
C LEU A 64 4.93 14.30 9.70
N LEU A 65 5.69 14.06 8.64
CA LEU A 65 5.31 14.42 7.27
C LEU A 65 4.16 13.59 6.73
N VAL A 66 4.06 12.31 7.11
CA VAL A 66 2.99 11.41 6.66
C VAL A 66 1.83 11.30 7.65
N SER A 67 1.86 12.08 8.74
CA SER A 67 0.90 11.96 9.85
C SER A 67 -0.54 12.19 9.40
N PHE A 68 -0.80 13.10 8.44
CA PHE A 68 -2.11 13.40 7.88
C PHE A 68 -2.81 12.19 7.25
N PHE A 69 -2.05 11.20 6.84
CA PHE A 69 -2.54 9.96 6.24
C PHE A 69 -2.47 8.79 7.22
N LEU A 70 -1.34 8.65 7.91
CA LEU A 70 -1.04 7.47 8.74
C LEU A 70 -1.96 7.37 9.96
N PHE A 71 -2.13 8.46 10.72
CA PHE A 71 -2.93 8.43 11.94
C PHE A 71 -4.44 8.29 11.68
N PRO A 72 -5.06 9.02 10.73
CA PRO A 72 -6.45 8.77 10.38
C PRO A 72 -6.72 7.35 9.91
N MET A 73 -5.79 6.76 9.14
CA MET A 73 -5.91 5.37 8.72
C MET A 73 -5.93 4.43 9.94
N PHE A 74 -5.00 4.59 10.89
CA PHE A 74 -5.01 3.79 12.12
C PHE A 74 -6.28 4.02 12.93
N GLU A 75 -6.77 5.26 13.01
CA GLU A 75 -8.04 5.56 13.69
C GLU A 75 -9.19 4.74 13.10
N GLN A 76 -9.31 4.69 11.76
CA GLN A 76 -10.35 3.90 11.09
C GLN A 76 -10.19 2.39 11.36
N LEU A 77 -8.96 1.87 11.28
CA LEU A 77 -8.68 0.45 11.53
C LEU A 77 -8.93 0.03 13.00
N MET A 78 -8.83 0.98 13.94
CA MET A 78 -9.15 0.72 15.36
C MET A 78 -10.64 0.86 15.66
N ASP A 79 -11.37 1.68 14.89
CA ASP A 79 -12.78 1.93 15.09
C ASP A 79 -13.65 0.75 14.61
N GLN A 80 -13.26 0.11 13.51
CA GLN A 80 -14.03 -0.98 12.92
C GLN A 80 -13.16 -2.02 12.23
N LYS A 81 -13.68 -3.25 12.20
CA LYS A 81 -13.08 -4.33 11.42
C LYS A 81 -13.46 -4.19 9.95
N LEU A 82 -12.48 -4.31 9.08
CA LEU A 82 -12.66 -4.37 7.64
C LEU A 82 -12.67 -5.82 7.16
N LYS A 83 -13.29 -6.09 6.02
CA LYS A 83 -13.33 -7.46 5.45
C LYS A 83 -11.94 -8.05 5.23
N MET A 84 -10.96 -7.22 4.86
CA MET A 84 -9.57 -7.66 4.74
C MET A 84 -8.97 -8.25 6.04
N SER A 85 -9.56 -7.97 7.20
CA SER A 85 -9.04 -8.49 8.48
C SER A 85 -9.60 -9.86 8.86
N GLU A 86 -10.66 -10.33 8.22
CA GLU A 86 -11.26 -11.67 8.47
C GLU A 86 -11.19 -12.59 7.25
N ASP A 87 -11.35 -12.06 6.04
CA ASP A 87 -11.15 -12.81 4.79
C ASP A 87 -9.67 -12.78 4.36
N ILE A 88 -8.77 -13.26 5.21
CA ILE A 88 -7.44 -13.64 4.77
C ILE A 88 -7.62 -14.96 3.98
N ALA A 89 -8.34 -14.87 2.87
CA ALA A 89 -8.59 -15.99 1.98
C ALA A 89 -7.30 -16.46 1.28
N TYR A 90 -6.22 -15.73 1.43
CA TYR A 90 -4.95 -16.06 0.82
C TYR A 90 -3.91 -16.29 1.92
N TYR A 91 -3.69 -17.55 2.27
CA TYR A 91 -2.49 -17.90 3.02
C TYR A 91 -1.29 -17.45 2.20
N LEU A 92 -0.40 -16.67 2.82
CA LEU A 92 0.84 -16.23 2.17
C LEU A 92 1.61 -17.43 1.57
N GLY A 93 1.54 -18.60 2.25
CA GLY A 93 2.11 -19.84 1.77
C GLY A 93 1.49 -20.40 0.48
N ASP A 94 0.24 -20.05 0.17
CA ASP A 94 -0.43 -20.48 -1.07
C ASP A 94 -0.06 -19.58 -2.27
N SER A 95 0.52 -18.41 -2.00
CA SER A 95 0.95 -17.46 -3.02
C SER A 95 2.41 -17.67 -3.47
N VAL A 96 3.10 -18.70 -2.95
CA VAL A 96 4.49 -19.00 -3.32
C VAL A 96 4.62 -19.41 -4.78
N LEU A 97 5.81 -19.20 -5.32
CA LEU A 97 6.15 -19.49 -6.70
C LEU A 97 7.18 -20.63 -6.75
N PRO A 98 7.10 -21.55 -7.73
CA PRO A 98 8.16 -22.50 -7.91
C PRO A 98 9.51 -21.77 -8.12
N LEU A 99 10.57 -22.20 -7.41
CA LEU A 99 11.88 -21.56 -7.52
C LEU A 99 12.36 -21.50 -8.99
N LYS A 100 12.08 -22.56 -9.75
CA LYS A 100 12.38 -22.62 -11.19
C LYS A 100 11.71 -21.48 -11.94
N ALA A 101 10.44 -21.19 -11.65
CA ALA A 101 9.67 -20.14 -12.31
C ALA A 101 10.25 -18.74 -12.00
N ILE A 102 10.69 -18.49 -10.77
CA ILE A 102 11.30 -17.21 -10.41
C ILE A 102 12.57 -16.96 -11.25
N PHE A 103 13.42 -17.98 -11.45
CA PHE A 103 14.72 -17.77 -12.06
C PHE A 103 14.79 -18.07 -13.56
N LEU A 104 14.06 -19.06 -14.06
CA LEU A 104 14.28 -19.61 -15.40
C LEU A 104 13.09 -19.49 -16.34
N ASP A 105 11.88 -19.44 -15.82
CA ASP A 105 10.68 -19.59 -16.64
C ASP A 105 9.71 -18.43 -16.44
N SER A 106 9.26 -17.84 -17.56
CA SER A 106 8.21 -16.83 -17.55
C SER A 106 6.79 -17.45 -17.52
N LYS A 107 6.68 -18.77 -17.66
CA LYS A 107 5.40 -19.50 -17.71
C LYS A 107 5.29 -20.48 -16.56
N ILE A 108 4.21 -20.34 -15.79
CA ILE A 108 3.89 -21.22 -14.67
C ILE A 108 2.57 -21.94 -15.02
N GLU A 109 2.59 -22.76 -16.07
CA GLU A 109 1.40 -23.50 -16.52
C GLU A 109 0.81 -24.35 -15.39
N GLY A 110 -0.50 -24.24 -15.20
CA GLY A 110 -1.25 -25.00 -14.19
C GLY A 110 -1.09 -24.51 -12.75
N HIS A 111 -0.42 -23.39 -12.51
CA HIS A 111 -0.29 -22.81 -11.19
C HIS A 111 -1.33 -21.69 -10.96
N PRO A 112 -1.90 -21.52 -9.74
CA PRO A 112 -2.85 -20.42 -9.45
C PRO A 112 -2.31 -19.02 -9.78
N ASN A 113 -0.99 -18.87 -9.86
CA ASN A 113 -0.29 -17.63 -10.16
C ASN A 113 0.32 -17.62 -11.58
N GLU A 114 -0.33 -18.24 -12.56
CA GLU A 114 0.13 -18.30 -13.96
C GLU A 114 0.45 -16.94 -14.60
N TRP A 115 -0.21 -15.90 -14.11
CA TRP A 115 -0.04 -14.53 -14.56
C TRP A 115 1.24 -13.86 -14.05
N PHE A 116 1.99 -14.50 -13.14
CA PHE A 116 3.20 -13.90 -12.59
C PHE A 116 4.37 -14.00 -13.55
N PRO A 117 5.00 -12.88 -13.94
CA PRO A 117 6.17 -12.90 -14.82
C PRO A 117 7.40 -13.35 -14.05
N GLY A 118 7.89 -14.56 -14.36
CA GLY A 118 9.15 -15.11 -13.85
C GLY A 118 10.37 -14.67 -14.67
N GLY A 119 11.48 -15.40 -14.51
CA GLY A 119 12.67 -15.26 -15.36
C GLY A 119 13.69 -14.20 -14.95
N ILE A 120 13.71 -13.76 -13.67
CA ILE A 120 14.68 -12.77 -13.17
C ILE A 120 16.13 -13.30 -13.13
N GLY A 121 16.35 -14.60 -13.30
CA GLY A 121 17.65 -15.26 -13.13
C GLY A 121 18.73 -14.73 -14.06
N PHE A 122 18.39 -14.41 -15.30
CA PHE A 122 19.35 -13.81 -16.23
C PHE A 122 19.87 -12.46 -15.75
N SER A 123 18.99 -11.63 -15.20
CA SER A 123 19.37 -10.34 -14.60
C SER A 123 20.28 -10.54 -13.41
N VAL A 124 19.94 -11.47 -12.52
CA VAL A 124 20.76 -11.80 -11.33
C VAL A 124 22.14 -12.32 -11.74
N MET A 125 22.22 -13.27 -12.68
CA MET A 125 23.50 -13.81 -13.17
C MET A 125 24.36 -12.72 -13.82
N GLY A 126 23.75 -11.86 -14.65
CA GLY A 126 24.45 -10.75 -15.26
C GLY A 126 25.01 -9.76 -14.24
N ILE A 127 24.24 -9.43 -13.21
CA ILE A 127 24.69 -8.54 -12.14
C ILE A 127 25.84 -9.16 -11.34
N ILE A 128 25.78 -10.45 -11.03
CA ILE A 128 26.86 -11.16 -10.35
C ILE A 128 28.12 -11.15 -11.21
N ALA A 129 28.01 -11.45 -12.51
CA ALA A 129 29.14 -11.47 -13.43
C ALA A 129 29.81 -10.08 -13.55
N ILE A 130 29.02 -9.00 -13.64
CA ILE A 130 29.56 -7.63 -13.63
C ILE A 130 30.21 -7.33 -12.28
N GLY A 131 29.61 -7.78 -11.18
CA GLY A 131 30.15 -7.59 -9.84
C GLY A 131 31.51 -8.25 -9.66
N LEU A 132 31.68 -9.48 -10.15
CA LEU A 132 32.97 -10.17 -10.17
C LEU A 132 34.00 -9.42 -11.01
N ALA A 133 33.61 -8.97 -12.21
CA ALA A 133 34.48 -8.17 -13.07
C ALA A 133 34.89 -6.83 -12.44
N ALA A 134 33.96 -6.17 -11.75
CA ALA A 134 34.23 -4.91 -11.06
C ALA A 134 35.11 -5.13 -9.81
N GLN A 135 35.00 -6.27 -9.11
CA GLN A 135 35.84 -6.58 -7.96
C GLN A 135 37.33 -6.66 -8.33
N ILE A 136 37.64 -7.15 -9.55
CA ILE A 136 39.02 -7.16 -10.09
C ILE A 136 39.58 -5.76 -10.30
N GLN A 137 38.70 -4.71 -10.37
CA GLN A 137 39.05 -3.33 -10.58
C GLN A 137 39.18 -2.50 -9.28
N GLU A 138 39.23 -3.18 -8.13
CA GLU A 138 39.41 -2.53 -6.82
C GLU A 138 38.28 -1.53 -6.44
N ILE A 139 37.04 -1.99 -6.51
CA ILE A 139 35.92 -1.21 -5.97
C ILE A 139 36.23 -0.79 -4.52
N PRO A 140 35.96 0.47 -4.13
CA PRO A 140 36.09 0.87 -2.74
C PRO A 140 35.34 -0.08 -1.80
N LYS A 141 36.01 -0.58 -0.76
CA LYS A 141 35.50 -1.61 0.13
C LYS A 141 34.07 -1.35 0.64
N LYS A 142 33.77 -0.08 0.95
CA LYS A 142 32.41 0.33 1.40
C LYS A 142 31.35 0.06 0.34
N LEU A 143 31.61 0.44 -0.91
CA LEU A 143 30.66 0.25 -2.02
C LEU A 143 30.55 -1.23 -2.39
N SER A 144 31.64 -1.97 -2.33
CA SER A 144 31.64 -3.43 -2.54
C SER A 144 30.73 -4.11 -1.52
N VAL A 145 30.82 -3.76 -0.24
CA VAL A 145 29.95 -4.29 0.82
C VAL A 145 28.46 -3.96 0.57
N VAL A 146 28.18 -2.73 0.14
CA VAL A 146 26.79 -2.33 -0.19
C VAL A 146 26.28 -3.14 -1.37
N ALA A 147 27.03 -3.23 -2.45
CA ALA A 147 26.60 -3.90 -3.66
C ALA A 147 26.40 -5.42 -3.46
N TRP A 148 27.39 -6.10 -2.88
CA TRP A 148 27.26 -7.53 -2.57
C TRP A 148 26.21 -7.81 -1.50
N GLY A 149 26.09 -6.97 -0.48
CA GLY A 149 25.01 -7.04 0.51
C GLY A 149 23.65 -6.93 -0.14
N SER A 150 23.48 -6.00 -1.09
CA SER A 150 22.25 -5.86 -1.87
C SER A 150 21.93 -7.12 -2.69
N VAL A 151 22.93 -7.74 -3.34
CA VAL A 151 22.74 -9.00 -4.07
C VAL A 151 22.32 -10.12 -3.12
N ILE A 152 23.00 -10.27 -1.98
CA ILE A 152 22.70 -11.32 -1.00
C ILE A 152 21.28 -11.16 -0.45
N ILE A 153 20.89 -9.95 -0.02
CA ILE A 153 19.55 -9.70 0.48
C ILE A 153 18.51 -9.98 -0.61
N SER A 154 18.77 -9.59 -1.87
CA SER A 154 17.87 -9.87 -2.97
C SER A 154 17.68 -11.38 -3.19
N LEU A 155 18.76 -12.15 -3.13
CA LEU A 155 18.68 -13.61 -3.26
C LEU A 155 17.88 -14.25 -2.12
N VAL A 156 18.08 -13.78 -0.88
CA VAL A 156 17.29 -14.24 0.27
C VAL A 156 15.81 -13.94 0.05
N VAL A 157 15.50 -12.72 -0.38
CA VAL A 157 14.12 -12.28 -0.65
C VAL A 157 13.49 -13.10 -1.79
N LEU A 158 14.23 -13.42 -2.85
CA LEU A 158 13.76 -14.28 -3.94
C LEU A 158 13.49 -15.72 -3.47
N VAL A 159 14.33 -16.25 -2.57
CA VAL A 159 14.07 -17.54 -1.92
C VAL A 159 12.83 -17.48 -1.04
N MET A 160 12.60 -16.37 -0.32
CA MET A 160 11.37 -16.18 0.46
C MET A 160 10.10 -16.14 -0.41
N MET A 161 10.21 -15.79 -1.70
CA MET A 161 9.08 -15.86 -2.63
C MET A 161 8.79 -17.27 -3.13
N SER A 162 9.71 -18.21 -2.91
CA SER A 162 9.63 -19.54 -3.49
C SER A 162 8.95 -20.58 -2.58
N ASP A 163 8.55 -21.67 -3.19
CA ASP A 163 7.99 -22.86 -2.55
C ASP A 163 8.96 -23.61 -1.59
N ILE A 164 10.25 -23.25 -1.62
CA ILE A 164 11.26 -23.78 -0.69
C ILE A 164 11.15 -23.10 0.67
N PHE A 165 10.65 -21.86 0.75
CA PHE A 165 10.61 -21.11 2.00
C PHE A 165 9.42 -21.56 2.87
N PRO A 166 9.64 -21.91 4.14
CA PRO A 166 8.63 -22.52 5.00
C PRO A 166 7.66 -21.50 5.60
N TRP A 167 6.85 -20.81 4.78
CA TRP A 167 5.93 -19.77 5.25
C TRP A 167 4.97 -20.27 6.32
N TYR A 168 4.44 -21.48 6.20
CA TYR A 168 3.52 -22.04 7.20
C TYR A 168 4.15 -22.13 8.59
N GLU A 169 5.44 -22.45 8.67
CA GLU A 169 6.15 -22.47 9.95
C GLU A 169 6.45 -21.06 10.45
N VAL A 170 6.87 -20.16 9.56
CA VAL A 170 7.19 -18.76 9.89
C VAL A 170 5.96 -18.03 10.43
N LEU A 171 4.80 -18.20 9.81
CA LEU A 171 3.55 -17.54 10.20
C LEU A 171 3.05 -17.95 11.58
N LYS A 172 3.41 -19.15 12.08
CA LYS A 172 3.09 -19.55 13.46
C LYS A 172 3.69 -18.61 14.50
N TYR A 173 4.86 -18.03 14.20
CA TYR A 173 5.61 -17.18 15.15
C TYR A 173 5.59 -15.71 14.76
N ALA A 174 5.39 -15.40 13.49
CA ALA A 174 5.52 -14.05 12.93
C ALA A 174 4.30 -13.69 12.07
N LYS A 175 3.12 -13.63 12.68
CA LYS A 175 1.83 -13.30 12.03
C LYS A 175 1.83 -11.95 11.31
N VAL A 176 2.74 -11.03 11.68
CA VAL A 176 2.87 -9.74 10.99
C VAL A 176 3.10 -9.90 9.48
N PHE A 177 3.68 -11.02 9.03
CA PHE A 177 3.86 -11.28 7.60
C PHE A 177 2.56 -11.62 6.85
N GLU A 178 1.47 -11.97 7.55
CA GLU A 178 0.16 -12.17 6.91
C GLU A 178 -0.31 -10.89 6.20
N SER A 179 0.09 -9.72 6.71
CA SER A 179 -0.20 -8.43 6.07
C SER A 179 0.43 -8.25 4.69
N LEU A 180 1.41 -9.07 4.30
CA LEU A 180 1.97 -9.09 2.95
C LEU A 180 0.94 -9.56 1.92
N GLN A 181 -0.01 -10.41 2.29
CA GLN A 181 -1.03 -11.05 1.46
C GLN A 181 -0.44 -11.96 0.36
N PHE A 182 0.60 -11.48 -0.36
CA PHE A 182 1.22 -12.19 -1.48
C PHE A 182 2.74 -12.09 -1.43
N VAL A 183 3.43 -13.21 -1.65
CA VAL A 183 4.91 -13.25 -1.60
C VAL A 183 5.58 -12.43 -2.71
N TRP A 184 4.96 -12.28 -3.87
CA TRP A 184 5.54 -11.51 -4.98
C TRP A 184 5.69 -10.00 -4.68
N ARG A 185 5.04 -9.47 -3.65
CA ARG A 185 5.30 -8.09 -3.19
C ARG A 185 6.75 -7.89 -2.75
N LEU A 186 7.41 -8.96 -2.32
CA LEU A 186 8.84 -8.96 -1.97
C LEU A 186 9.73 -8.67 -3.19
N LEU A 187 9.24 -8.91 -4.42
CA LEU A 187 9.99 -8.63 -5.65
C LEU A 187 10.42 -7.17 -5.76
N MET A 188 9.62 -6.25 -5.23
CA MET A 188 9.96 -4.82 -5.19
C MET A 188 11.27 -4.56 -4.43
N ILE A 189 11.49 -5.25 -3.31
CA ILE A 189 12.73 -5.15 -2.54
C ILE A 189 13.89 -5.75 -3.34
N ALA A 190 13.72 -6.97 -3.85
CA ALA A 190 14.76 -7.68 -4.59
C ALA A 190 15.21 -6.88 -5.81
N THR A 191 14.28 -6.40 -6.64
CA THR A 191 14.61 -5.63 -7.86
C THR A 191 15.28 -4.30 -7.54
N SER A 192 14.82 -3.56 -6.55
CA SER A 192 15.44 -2.29 -6.17
C SER A 192 16.88 -2.46 -5.69
N LEU A 193 17.15 -3.49 -4.90
CA LEU A 193 18.50 -3.81 -4.42
C LEU A 193 19.40 -4.33 -5.53
N LEU A 194 18.86 -5.11 -6.47
CA LEU A 194 19.61 -5.56 -7.65
C LEU A 194 19.99 -4.39 -8.56
N VAL A 195 19.09 -3.43 -8.77
CA VAL A 195 19.39 -2.22 -9.54
C VAL A 195 20.47 -1.38 -8.85
N LEU A 196 20.43 -1.26 -7.52
CA LEU A 196 21.48 -0.58 -6.76
C LEU A 196 22.85 -1.29 -6.92
N ALA A 197 22.86 -2.61 -6.76
CA ALA A 197 24.09 -3.41 -6.96
C ALA A 197 24.63 -3.25 -8.38
N PHE A 198 23.76 -3.36 -9.39
CA PHE A 198 24.11 -3.16 -10.78
C PHE A 198 24.75 -1.77 -11.02
N ALA A 199 24.12 -0.72 -10.54
CA ALA A 199 24.62 0.65 -10.72
C ALA A 199 26.03 0.83 -10.13
N ILE A 200 26.28 0.28 -8.93
CA ILE A 200 27.60 0.32 -8.31
C ILE A 200 28.62 -0.50 -9.14
N PHE A 201 28.34 -1.74 -9.46
CA PHE A 201 29.24 -2.59 -10.19
C PHE A 201 29.54 -2.05 -11.59
N TYR A 202 28.51 -1.59 -12.31
CA TYR A 202 28.66 -1.01 -13.64
C TYR A 202 29.55 0.24 -13.62
N SER A 203 29.42 1.11 -12.60
CA SER A 203 30.21 2.33 -12.48
C SER A 203 31.73 2.05 -12.33
N TYR A 204 32.09 0.93 -11.69
CA TYR A 204 33.46 0.54 -11.45
C TYR A 204 33.99 -0.48 -12.45
N SER A 205 33.21 -0.89 -13.44
CA SER A 205 33.62 -1.85 -14.47
C SER A 205 34.37 -1.20 -15.61
N LYS A 206 35.36 -1.95 -16.18
CA LYS A 206 36.04 -1.56 -17.42
C LYS A 206 35.11 -1.69 -18.64
N SER A 207 35.54 -1.10 -19.77
CA SER A 207 34.75 -1.04 -21.01
C SER A 207 34.22 -2.42 -21.47
N TYR A 208 35.03 -3.49 -21.39
CA TYR A 208 34.57 -4.82 -21.76
C TYR A 208 33.49 -5.38 -20.84
N ALA A 209 33.60 -5.13 -19.53
CA ALA A 209 32.57 -5.56 -18.58
C ALA A 209 31.31 -4.68 -18.65
N LYS A 210 31.43 -3.43 -19.10
CA LYS A 210 30.27 -2.57 -19.40
C LYS A 210 29.44 -3.11 -20.55
N VAL A 211 30.04 -3.75 -21.53
CA VAL A 211 29.30 -4.46 -22.60
C VAL A 211 28.44 -5.55 -22.01
N LEU A 212 28.98 -6.35 -21.06
CA LEU A 212 28.18 -7.34 -20.34
C LEU A 212 27.02 -6.69 -19.57
N GLY A 213 27.23 -5.52 -18.97
CA GLY A 213 26.18 -4.75 -18.32
C GLY A 213 25.07 -4.32 -19.27
N ILE A 214 25.44 -3.82 -20.44
CA ILE A 214 24.47 -3.44 -21.48
C ILE A 214 23.68 -4.69 -21.94
N LEU A 215 24.35 -5.81 -22.17
CA LEU A 215 23.68 -7.06 -22.54
C LEU A 215 22.72 -7.54 -21.45
N THR A 216 23.12 -7.43 -20.17
CA THR A 216 22.23 -7.74 -19.03
C THR A 216 20.97 -6.90 -19.05
N VAL A 217 21.09 -5.59 -19.28
CA VAL A 217 19.95 -4.68 -19.37
C VAL A 217 19.06 -5.05 -20.57
N ILE A 218 19.64 -5.29 -21.73
CA ILE A 218 18.87 -5.67 -22.94
C ILE A 218 18.10 -6.96 -22.70
N LEU A 219 18.76 -8.00 -22.16
CA LEU A 219 18.10 -9.27 -21.84
C LEU A 219 16.99 -9.10 -20.78
N SER A 220 17.24 -8.29 -19.76
CA SER A 220 16.22 -7.99 -18.74
C SER A 220 15.00 -7.30 -19.34
N VAL A 221 15.21 -6.37 -20.27
CA VAL A 221 14.11 -5.71 -21.00
C VAL A 221 13.35 -6.69 -21.87
N ILE A 222 14.05 -7.57 -22.61
CA ILE A 222 13.40 -8.58 -23.47
C ILE A 222 12.53 -9.51 -22.61
N VAL A 223 13.07 -10.06 -21.52
CA VAL A 223 12.31 -10.92 -20.59
C VAL A 223 11.13 -10.16 -19.98
N GLY A 224 11.33 -8.91 -19.58
CA GLY A 224 10.25 -8.08 -19.03
C GLY A 224 9.14 -7.77 -20.04
N VAL A 225 9.49 -7.51 -21.31
CA VAL A 225 8.51 -7.33 -22.40
C VAL A 225 7.76 -8.61 -22.69
N GLU A 226 8.46 -9.76 -22.76
CA GLU A 226 7.83 -11.07 -22.94
C GLU A 226 6.82 -11.34 -21.82
N ALA A 227 7.22 -11.14 -20.58
CA ALA A 227 6.35 -11.29 -19.42
C ALA A 227 5.10 -10.38 -19.48
N GLN A 228 5.27 -9.12 -19.90
CA GLN A 228 4.14 -8.20 -20.10
C GLN A 228 3.18 -8.68 -21.19
N ILE A 229 3.72 -9.18 -22.31
CA ILE A 229 2.90 -9.72 -23.42
C ILE A 229 2.10 -10.93 -22.94
N GLU A 230 2.71 -11.85 -22.22
CA GLU A 230 2.01 -13.03 -21.69
C GLU A 230 0.94 -12.63 -20.65
N THR A 231 1.23 -11.68 -19.78
CA THR A 231 0.21 -11.13 -18.84
C THR A 231 -0.97 -10.51 -19.60
N LEU A 232 -0.70 -9.73 -20.64
CA LEU A 232 -1.75 -9.14 -21.48
C LEU A 232 -2.56 -10.21 -22.21
N ARG A 233 -1.92 -11.26 -22.71
CA ARG A 233 -2.60 -12.40 -23.35
C ARG A 233 -3.49 -13.16 -22.37
N TYR A 234 -3.03 -13.32 -21.12
CA TYR A 234 -3.82 -13.93 -20.07
C TYR A 234 -5.04 -13.06 -19.74
N MET A 235 -4.83 -11.77 -19.51
CA MET A 235 -5.90 -10.80 -19.23
C MET A 235 -6.93 -10.75 -20.38
N THR A 236 -6.50 -10.75 -21.64
CA THR A 236 -7.43 -10.76 -22.78
C THR A 236 -8.22 -12.07 -22.92
N LYS A 237 -7.64 -13.21 -22.51
CA LYS A 237 -8.39 -14.47 -22.46
C LYS A 237 -9.46 -14.47 -21.36
N VAL A 238 -9.13 -13.95 -20.19
CA VAL A 238 -10.06 -13.81 -19.06
C VAL A 238 -11.15 -12.80 -19.44
N ASP A 239 -10.75 -11.67 -20.04
CA ASP A 239 -11.66 -10.58 -20.39
C ASP A 239 -12.62 -10.93 -21.56
N SER A 240 -12.21 -11.80 -22.48
CA SER A 240 -13.10 -12.27 -23.55
C SER A 240 -14.23 -13.17 -23.03
N SER A 241 -14.07 -13.82 -21.88
CA SER A 241 -15.14 -14.52 -21.18
C SER A 241 -16.02 -13.59 -20.34
N LEU A 242 -15.51 -12.40 -19.99
CA LEU A 242 -16.21 -11.35 -19.22
C LEU A 242 -16.86 -10.30 -20.16
N LEU A 243 -16.46 -10.23 -21.44
CA LEU A 243 -16.91 -9.20 -22.41
C LEU A 243 -18.20 -9.57 -23.16
N VAL A 244 -19.00 -10.49 -22.68
CA VAL A 244 -20.41 -10.57 -23.12
C VAL A 244 -21.17 -9.49 -22.32
N ARG A 245 -21.17 -8.32 -22.88
CA ARG A 245 -21.53 -7.04 -22.24
C ARG A 245 -22.98 -6.90 -21.78
N GLU A 246 -23.87 -7.79 -22.21
CA GLU A 246 -25.27 -7.83 -21.77
C GLU A 246 -25.41 -8.55 -20.42
N GLU A 247 -24.53 -9.52 -20.12
CA GLU A 247 -24.53 -10.21 -18.82
C GLU A 247 -23.81 -9.41 -17.73
N ILE A 248 -22.90 -8.46 -18.08
CA ILE A 248 -22.15 -7.68 -17.07
C ILE A 248 -23.09 -6.79 -16.24
N SER A 249 -24.16 -6.24 -16.81
CA SER A 249 -25.10 -5.43 -16.02
C SER A 249 -25.89 -6.26 -15.02
N GLU A 250 -26.25 -7.47 -15.39
CA GLU A 250 -26.98 -8.42 -14.53
C GLU A 250 -26.01 -9.16 -13.58
N TYR A 251 -24.82 -9.50 -14.06
CA TYR A 251 -23.74 -10.07 -13.26
C TYR A 251 -23.18 -9.05 -12.26
N ALA A 252 -22.99 -7.82 -12.68
CA ALA A 252 -22.60 -6.73 -11.80
C ALA A 252 -23.64 -6.39 -10.72
N VAL A 253 -24.90 -6.72 -10.93
CA VAL A 253 -25.98 -6.56 -9.94
C VAL A 253 -26.12 -7.80 -9.05
N ASN A 254 -25.85 -8.98 -9.56
CA ASN A 254 -26.11 -10.25 -8.87
C ASN A 254 -24.86 -10.94 -8.32
N ASP A 255 -23.66 -10.63 -8.79
CA ASP A 255 -22.46 -11.28 -8.32
C ASP A 255 -21.58 -10.34 -7.46
N ARG A 256 -20.91 -10.94 -6.52
CA ARG A 256 -20.26 -10.34 -5.35
C ARG A 256 -19.04 -9.44 -5.65
N ASP A 257 -18.67 -9.31 -6.91
CA ASP A 257 -17.49 -8.57 -7.35
C ASP A 257 -17.86 -7.14 -7.77
N TYR A 258 -18.13 -6.33 -6.78
CA TYR A 258 -18.46 -4.93 -6.96
C TYR A 258 -17.26 -4.01 -7.08
N PRO A 259 -17.42 -2.82 -7.74
CA PRO A 259 -16.34 -1.91 -8.14
C PRO A 259 -15.59 -1.23 -6.99
N VAL A 260 -15.61 -1.79 -5.79
CA VAL A 260 -14.83 -1.35 -4.63
C VAL A 260 -13.66 -2.31 -4.41
N GLY A 261 -12.87 -2.57 -5.44
CA GLY A 261 -11.62 -3.35 -5.37
C GLY A 261 -11.71 -4.54 -4.41
N ASN A 262 -12.31 -5.66 -4.82
CA ASN A 262 -12.48 -6.91 -4.05
C ASN A 262 -13.04 -6.74 -2.62
N SER A 263 -13.70 -5.62 -2.32
CA SER A 263 -14.31 -5.33 -1.01
C SER A 263 -13.36 -5.33 0.20
N GLU A 264 -12.06 -5.33 0.00
CA GLU A 264 -11.05 -5.47 1.06
C GLU A 264 -11.20 -4.41 2.17
N TYR A 265 -11.48 -3.17 1.76
CA TYR A 265 -11.59 -2.04 2.69
C TYR A 265 -13.03 -1.77 3.15
N VAL A 266 -13.97 -2.62 2.82
CA VAL A 266 -15.37 -2.48 3.23
C VAL A 266 -15.52 -2.90 4.69
N PRO A 267 -16.33 -2.19 5.52
CA PRO A 267 -16.64 -2.63 6.87
C PRO A 267 -17.19 -4.05 6.90
N LEU A 268 -16.73 -4.88 7.83
CA LEU A 268 -17.08 -6.30 7.90
C LEU A 268 -18.59 -6.57 7.91
N LYS A 269 -19.35 -5.72 8.59
CA LYS A 269 -20.81 -5.81 8.70
C LYS A 269 -21.56 -5.52 7.40
N THR A 270 -20.88 -4.93 6.41
CA THR A 270 -21.55 -4.45 5.20
C THR A 270 -21.91 -5.58 4.26
N ASN A 271 -23.17 -5.65 3.92
CA ASN A 271 -23.64 -6.37 2.74
C ASN A 271 -23.76 -5.37 1.58
N ILE A 272 -22.79 -5.43 0.66
CA ILE A 272 -22.69 -4.49 -0.45
C ILE A 272 -23.91 -4.56 -1.37
N ILE A 273 -24.43 -5.77 -1.61
CA ILE A 273 -25.62 -5.97 -2.45
C ILE A 273 -26.81 -5.19 -1.90
N ASN A 274 -26.99 -5.21 -0.57
CA ASN A 274 -28.07 -4.49 0.08
C ASN A 274 -27.87 -2.96 0.07
N MET A 275 -26.63 -2.48 -0.11
CA MET A 275 -26.36 -1.03 -0.20
C MET A 275 -26.64 -0.44 -1.59
N TYR A 276 -26.33 -1.22 -2.64
CA TYR A 276 -26.37 -0.74 -4.02
C TYR A 276 -27.49 -1.37 -4.85
N GLY A 277 -28.24 -2.31 -4.29
CA GLY A 277 -29.45 -2.87 -4.93
C GLY A 277 -30.45 -1.78 -5.27
N LEU A 278 -31.01 -1.83 -6.47
CA LEU A 278 -31.83 -0.77 -7.07
C LEU A 278 -33.08 -0.39 -6.27
N GLU A 279 -33.58 -1.28 -5.39
CA GLU A 279 -34.87 -1.11 -4.77
C GLU A 279 -34.85 -0.50 -3.34
N ASN A 280 -33.71 -0.46 -2.63
CA ASN A 280 -33.67 0.02 -1.25
C ASN A 280 -32.34 0.68 -0.88
N ARG A 281 -31.95 1.75 -1.60
CA ARG A 281 -30.73 2.50 -1.29
C ARG A 281 -30.79 3.22 0.06
N TYR A 282 -31.99 3.70 0.42
CA TYR A 282 -32.25 4.39 1.68
C TYR A 282 -33.17 3.50 2.52
N ARG A 283 -32.84 3.35 3.80
CA ARG A 283 -33.69 2.63 4.74
C ARG A 283 -34.20 3.60 5.79
N VAL A 284 -35.49 3.63 5.94
CA VAL A 284 -36.18 4.50 6.87
C VAL A 284 -37.09 3.61 7.72
N ASN A 285 -37.05 3.79 9.05
CA ASN A 285 -37.84 2.96 9.98
C ASN A 285 -39.31 3.41 10.13
N GLN A 286 -39.71 4.45 9.39
CA GLN A 286 -41.06 5.01 9.42
C GLN A 286 -41.59 5.23 8.02
N GLU A 287 -42.91 5.23 7.83
CA GLU A 287 -43.52 5.66 6.58
C GLU A 287 -43.53 7.16 6.48
N ILE A 288 -42.67 7.72 5.65
CA ILE A 288 -42.54 9.14 5.39
C ILE A 288 -42.10 9.37 3.95
N GLU A 289 -42.67 10.40 3.30
CA GLU A 289 -42.19 10.81 1.98
C GLU A 289 -40.93 11.64 2.13
N TYR A 290 -39.95 11.37 1.22
CA TYR A 290 -38.70 12.10 1.19
C TYR A 290 -38.14 12.22 -0.21
N LYS A 291 -37.38 13.28 -0.45
CA LYS A 291 -36.58 13.48 -1.65
C LYS A 291 -35.11 13.43 -1.30
N THR A 292 -34.30 12.88 -2.20
CA THR A 292 -32.86 12.77 -1.98
C THR A 292 -32.09 13.39 -3.14
N LYS A 293 -31.00 14.07 -2.80
CA LYS A 293 -29.99 14.56 -3.75
C LYS A 293 -28.62 14.13 -3.28
N GLN A 294 -27.86 13.46 -4.14
CA GLN A 294 -26.51 13.04 -3.84
C GLN A 294 -25.50 13.76 -4.74
N GLU A 295 -24.50 14.39 -4.11
CA GLU A 295 -23.36 15.04 -4.78
C GLU A 295 -22.05 14.49 -4.18
N GLY A 296 -21.44 13.52 -4.87
CA GLY A 296 -20.28 12.79 -4.34
C GLY A 296 -20.61 12.02 -3.05
N THR A 297 -19.94 12.36 -1.95
CA THR A 297 -20.18 11.78 -0.62
C THR A 297 -21.16 12.59 0.24
N THR A 298 -21.75 13.64 -0.32
CA THR A 298 -22.76 14.45 0.37
C THR A 298 -24.15 14.03 -0.09
N ILE A 299 -25.02 13.75 0.86
CA ILE A 299 -26.43 13.43 0.62
C ILE A 299 -27.30 14.44 1.33
N THR A 300 -28.22 15.05 0.60
CA THR A 300 -29.30 15.88 1.15
C THR A 300 -30.59 15.08 1.09
N ILE A 301 -31.30 15.04 2.22
CA ILE A 301 -32.60 14.38 2.36
C ILE A 301 -33.59 15.42 2.80
N GLU A 302 -34.64 15.62 2.02
CA GLU A 302 -35.77 16.53 2.32
C GLU A 302 -36.97 15.66 2.67
N PHE A 303 -37.45 15.72 3.91
CA PHE A 303 -38.63 15.02 4.38
C PHE A 303 -39.86 15.87 4.09
N GLU A 304 -40.89 15.23 3.52
CA GLU A 304 -42.20 15.90 3.27
C GLU A 304 -43.21 15.42 4.34
N GLY A 305 -43.75 16.37 5.09
CA GLY A 305 -44.66 16.11 6.21
C GLY A 305 -43.96 15.99 7.56
N GLN A 306 -44.65 15.39 8.53
CA GLN A 306 -44.23 15.35 9.94
C GLN A 306 -43.55 14.02 10.25
N THR A 307 -42.30 14.05 10.76
CA THR A 307 -41.63 12.86 11.27
C THR A 307 -42.22 12.45 12.64
N GLN A 308 -42.09 11.17 12.99
CA GLN A 308 -42.29 10.74 14.39
C GLN A 308 -40.92 10.78 15.11
N PRO A 309 -40.93 10.81 16.45
CA PRO A 309 -39.67 10.72 17.23
C PRO A 309 -38.87 9.47 16.88
N ASP A 310 -37.56 9.55 17.02
CA ASP A 310 -36.63 8.46 16.76
C ASP A 310 -36.69 7.93 15.31
N LEU A 311 -36.88 8.85 14.36
CA LEU A 311 -36.75 8.53 12.93
C LEU A 311 -35.30 8.14 12.64
N GLN A 312 -35.09 6.86 12.34
CA GLN A 312 -33.79 6.35 11.93
C GLN A 312 -33.72 6.23 10.41
N VAL A 313 -32.63 6.76 9.85
CA VAL A 313 -32.37 6.73 8.41
C VAL A 313 -30.98 6.14 8.17
N GLU A 314 -30.92 5.12 7.31
CA GLU A 314 -29.66 4.64 6.72
C GLU A 314 -29.53 5.17 5.29
N VAL A 315 -28.34 5.72 4.95
CA VAL A 315 -28.03 6.23 3.61
C VAL A 315 -27.03 5.31 2.91
N PRO A 316 -26.99 5.26 1.56
CA PRO A 316 -26.14 4.35 0.79
C PRO A 316 -24.67 4.85 0.76
N LEU A 317 -24.09 5.13 1.92
CA LEU A 317 -22.68 5.46 2.13
C LEU A 317 -22.11 4.47 3.14
N LEU A 318 -20.92 3.95 2.86
CA LEU A 318 -20.18 3.12 3.81
C LEU A 318 -19.83 3.95 5.04
N TYR A 319 -20.12 3.42 6.22
CA TYR A 319 -19.77 4.11 7.45
C TYR A 319 -18.26 4.06 7.69
N TYR A 320 -17.68 5.24 7.80
CA TYR A 320 -16.35 5.46 8.35
C TYR A 320 -16.45 6.59 9.36
N LYS A 321 -15.66 6.53 10.41
CA LYS A 321 -15.60 7.57 11.40
C LYS A 321 -15.24 8.91 10.77
N GLY A 322 -16.04 9.93 11.03
CA GLY A 322 -15.89 11.27 10.44
C GLY A 322 -17.06 11.70 9.56
N TYR A 323 -18.06 10.83 9.33
CA TYR A 323 -19.34 11.29 8.77
C TYR A 323 -20.11 12.09 9.80
N GLY A 324 -20.73 13.17 9.36
CA GLY A 324 -21.68 14.00 10.11
C GLY A 324 -23.03 14.03 9.41
N ALA A 325 -24.09 14.21 10.20
CA ALA A 325 -25.43 14.52 9.73
C ALA A 325 -25.93 15.79 10.41
N LYS A 326 -26.53 16.70 9.67
CA LYS A 326 -27.06 17.97 10.19
C LYS A 326 -28.48 18.17 9.73
N LEU A 327 -29.38 18.32 10.71
CA LEU A 327 -30.76 18.75 10.50
C LEU A 327 -30.81 20.28 10.62
N GLU A 328 -31.05 20.97 9.52
CA GLU A 328 -31.09 22.45 9.49
C GLU A 328 -29.86 23.09 10.18
N GLY A 329 -28.69 22.52 10.03
CA GLY A 329 -27.44 22.99 10.64
C GLY A 329 -27.16 22.44 12.04
N ARG A 330 -28.10 21.80 12.72
CA ARG A 330 -27.91 21.14 14.01
C ARG A 330 -27.37 19.72 13.83
N SER A 331 -26.28 19.40 14.50
CA SER A 331 -25.65 18.06 14.42
C SER A 331 -26.57 16.98 15.02
N LEU A 332 -26.70 15.89 14.29
CA LEU A 332 -27.32 14.63 14.70
C LEU A 332 -26.25 13.61 15.06
N GLU A 333 -26.61 12.62 15.87
CA GLU A 333 -25.76 11.47 16.14
C GLU A 333 -25.68 10.58 14.89
N VAL A 334 -24.47 10.26 14.46
CA VAL A 334 -24.20 9.37 13.34
C VAL A 334 -23.58 8.09 13.85
N ILE A 335 -24.15 6.97 13.46
CA ILE A 335 -23.74 5.63 13.86
C ILE A 335 -23.55 4.71 12.65
N SER A 336 -22.86 3.59 12.84
CA SER A 336 -22.85 2.49 11.89
C SER A 336 -24.18 1.75 11.94
N GLY A 337 -24.96 1.82 10.89
CA GLY A 337 -26.23 1.10 10.75
C GLY A 337 -26.06 -0.42 10.70
N SER A 338 -27.18 -1.12 10.61
CA SER A 338 -27.23 -2.59 10.62
C SER A 338 -26.43 -3.23 9.48
N ASN A 339 -26.31 -2.52 8.37
CA ASN A 339 -25.61 -2.94 7.14
C ASN A 339 -24.19 -2.32 6.99
N GLY A 340 -23.65 -1.69 8.03
CA GLY A 340 -22.39 -0.95 7.93
C GLY A 340 -22.50 0.33 7.09
N ALA A 341 -23.71 0.81 6.86
CA ALA A 341 -23.99 2.07 6.20
C ALA A 341 -24.01 3.22 7.21
N VAL A 342 -23.86 4.45 6.72
CA VAL A 342 -24.04 5.65 7.53
C VAL A 342 -25.50 5.72 7.96
N SER A 343 -25.75 5.76 9.26
CA SER A 343 -27.07 5.91 9.85
C SER A 343 -27.10 7.08 10.82
N PHE A 344 -28.24 7.77 10.88
CA PHE A 344 -28.49 8.82 11.85
C PHE A 344 -29.91 8.73 12.42
N VAL A 345 -30.14 9.35 13.57
CA VAL A 345 -31.43 9.39 14.25
C VAL A 345 -31.87 10.82 14.43
N ILE A 346 -33.13 11.10 14.09
CA ILE A 346 -33.83 12.36 14.43
C ILE A 346 -34.69 12.07 15.65
N PRO A 347 -34.29 12.56 16.84
CA PRO A 347 -34.95 12.20 18.10
C PRO A 347 -36.28 12.88 18.33
N GLU A 348 -36.57 13.94 17.60
CA GLU A 348 -37.76 14.78 17.79
C GLU A 348 -38.66 14.78 16.55
N VAL A 349 -39.88 15.28 16.75
CA VAL A 349 -40.82 15.53 15.67
C VAL A 349 -40.35 16.75 14.86
N VAL A 350 -40.20 16.57 13.55
CA VAL A 350 -39.80 17.63 12.61
C VAL A 350 -40.80 17.70 11.48
N GLU A 351 -41.20 18.87 11.09
CA GLU A 351 -42.08 19.11 9.95
C GLU A 351 -41.24 19.64 8.78
N ASN A 352 -41.29 18.93 7.63
CA ASN A 352 -40.56 19.30 6.40
C ASN A 352 -39.07 19.55 6.60
N GLY A 353 -38.37 18.70 7.37
CA GLY A 353 -36.97 18.87 7.72
C GLY A 353 -35.99 18.52 6.59
N ILE A 354 -34.86 19.23 6.55
CA ILE A 354 -33.76 18.96 5.63
C ILE A 354 -32.55 18.44 6.41
N VAL A 355 -32.10 17.25 6.06
CA VAL A 355 -30.87 16.65 6.61
C VAL A 355 -29.79 16.61 5.56
N VAL A 356 -28.59 17.09 5.93
CA VAL A 356 -27.39 16.98 5.10
C VAL A 356 -26.42 16.02 5.77
N VAL A 357 -26.07 14.95 5.06
CA VAL A 357 -25.07 13.96 5.47
C VAL A 357 -23.82 14.18 4.65
N SER A 358 -22.66 14.34 5.30
CA SER A 358 -21.38 14.54 4.62
C SER A 358 -20.21 13.99 5.42
N TYR A 359 -19.08 13.71 4.75
CA TYR A 359 -17.85 13.38 5.45
C TYR A 359 -17.15 14.66 5.88
N GLU A 360 -17.10 14.89 7.18
CA GLU A 360 -16.50 16.09 7.79
C GLU A 360 -15.06 15.85 8.26
N GLY A 361 -14.63 14.59 8.30
CA GLY A 361 -13.36 14.19 8.88
C GLY A 361 -13.39 14.09 10.40
N THR A 362 -12.36 13.49 10.97
CA THR A 362 -12.22 13.40 12.43
C THR A 362 -11.36 14.53 12.99
N THR A 363 -11.48 14.80 14.29
CA THR A 363 -10.60 15.74 14.98
C THR A 363 -9.12 15.35 14.82
N LEU A 364 -8.82 14.05 14.89
CA LEU A 364 -7.47 13.53 14.68
C LEU A 364 -6.97 13.83 13.26
N GLN A 365 -7.81 13.65 12.25
CA GLN A 365 -7.49 13.97 10.86
C GLN A 365 -7.11 15.45 10.67
N HIS A 366 -7.89 16.36 11.25
CA HIS A 366 -7.61 17.81 11.16
C HIS A 366 -6.30 18.18 11.90
N ILE A 367 -6.09 17.64 13.10
CA ILE A 367 -4.86 17.88 13.87
C ILE A 367 -3.64 17.36 13.12
N THR A 368 -3.69 16.14 12.63
CA THR A 368 -2.54 15.52 11.95
C THR A 368 -2.24 16.16 10.60
N LEU A 369 -3.25 16.69 9.90
CA LEU A 369 -3.05 17.51 8.72
C LEU A 369 -2.26 18.80 9.07
N GLY A 370 -2.66 19.48 10.14
CA GLY A 370 -1.94 20.66 10.63
C GLY A 370 -0.48 20.34 11.00
N ILE A 371 -0.26 19.22 11.70
CA ILE A 371 1.09 18.72 12.04
C ILE A 371 1.92 18.48 10.77
N SER A 372 1.36 17.81 9.77
CA SER A 372 2.07 17.54 8.51
C SER A 372 2.46 18.82 7.77
N ILE A 373 1.55 19.78 7.67
CA ILE A 373 1.81 21.07 7.01
C ILE A 373 2.94 21.82 7.72
N ILE A 374 2.87 21.94 9.05
CA ILE A 374 3.91 22.62 9.84
C ILE A 374 5.25 21.90 9.70
N SER A 375 5.23 20.57 9.75
CA SER A 375 6.44 19.75 9.61
C SER A 375 7.05 19.87 8.22
N PHE A 376 6.25 19.97 7.17
CA PHE A 376 6.70 20.17 5.80
C PHE A 376 7.42 21.53 5.65
N ILE A 377 6.83 22.60 6.17
CA ILE A 377 7.45 23.93 6.16
C ILE A 377 8.76 23.91 6.94
N ALA A 378 8.77 23.35 8.15
CA ALA A 378 9.96 23.22 8.98
C ALA A 378 11.05 22.43 8.27
N PHE A 379 10.70 21.32 7.62
CA PHE A 379 11.61 20.47 6.88
C PHE A 379 12.30 21.24 5.73
N ILE A 380 11.53 21.98 4.92
CA ILE A 380 12.07 22.83 3.84
C ILE A 380 13.10 23.84 4.39
N VAL A 381 12.76 24.50 5.50
CA VAL A 381 13.67 25.49 6.14
C VAL A 381 14.96 24.82 6.62
N ILE A 382 14.86 23.64 7.26
CA ILE A 382 16.02 22.89 7.76
C ILE A 382 16.92 22.47 6.60
N VAL A 383 16.37 21.91 5.52
CA VAL A 383 17.12 21.47 4.35
C VAL A 383 17.77 22.66 3.63
N GLY A 384 17.02 23.75 3.45
CA GLY A 384 17.52 24.98 2.84
C GLY A 384 18.72 25.55 3.60
N ARG A 385 18.62 25.69 4.94
CA ARG A 385 19.71 26.14 5.79
C ARG A 385 20.94 25.21 5.77
N SER A 386 20.69 23.89 5.66
CA SER A 386 21.77 22.90 5.59
C SER A 386 22.58 23.03 4.28
N LYS A 387 21.91 23.33 3.16
CA LYS A 387 22.59 23.56 1.87
C LYS A 387 23.36 24.88 1.82
N LEU A 388 22.77 25.96 2.35
CA LEU A 388 23.43 27.28 2.40
C LEU A 388 24.71 27.31 3.27
N LYS A 389 24.80 26.46 4.29
CA LYS A 389 26.02 26.32 5.10
C LYS A 389 27.17 25.55 4.42
N LYS A 390 26.91 24.94 3.26
CA LYS A 390 27.90 24.18 2.48
C LYS A 390 28.48 24.99 1.31
N ILE A 391 27.90 26.16 1.03
CA ILE A 391 28.43 27.19 0.10
C ILE A 391 29.24 28.20 0.91
#